data_460a6d385e0ce58c26269a8e72125281
#
_entry.id   460a6d385e0ce58c26269a8e72125281
#
_cell.length_a   1.000
_cell.length_b   1.000
_cell.length_c   1.000
_cell.angle_alpha   90.00
_cell.angle_beta   90.00
_cell.angle_gamma   90.00
#
_symmetry.space_group_name_H-M   'P 1'
#
loop_
_entity.id
_entity.type
_entity.pdbx_description
1 polymer ?
#
loop_
_entity_poly.entity_id
_entity_poly.type
_entity_poly.pdbx_seq_one_letter_code
_entity_poly.pdbx_strand_id
1 'polypeptide(L)'
;MSLGHYEVRETIVAARPVAGVRAQVPRGRVAQEFGRHLDQVYAAARAGAVVLDGQNIFIYRAATDEQLTVDFCVGVTARFAAVGVVLPLETPRGVAAMTTHHGDYGGLGRANAAILAWCRAHDRALAGPSWEVYGHWHADPAQLRTDVYYLLQSTGADSRL
;
A
#
# COMPACT_ATOMS: atom_id res chain seq x y z
N MET A 1 29.65 -5.15 0.02
CA MET A 1 28.50 -5.20 0.89
C MET A 1 27.24 -5.26 0.03
N SER A 2 26.46 -6.29 0.19
CA SER A 2 25.24 -6.46 -0.58
C SER A 2 24.22 -5.41 -0.12
N LEU A 3 23.87 -4.47 -1.01
CA LEU A 3 22.79 -3.54 -0.80
C LEU A 3 21.48 -4.27 -1.09
N GLY A 4 21.02 -5.11 -0.19
CA GLY A 4 19.76 -5.81 -0.26
C GLY A 4 19.25 -6.03 -1.68
N HIS A 5 19.42 -7.21 -2.21
CA HIS A 5 18.87 -7.54 -3.51
C HIS A 5 17.36 -7.73 -3.37
N TYR A 6 16.58 -6.92 -4.09
CA TYR A 6 15.13 -7.06 -4.14
C TYR A 6 14.74 -7.87 -5.36
N GLU A 7 14.04 -8.96 -5.13
CA GLU A 7 13.47 -9.75 -6.20
C GLU A 7 12.13 -9.15 -6.60
N VAL A 8 12.07 -8.54 -7.78
CA VAL A 8 10.86 -7.91 -8.30
C VAL A 8 10.19 -8.86 -9.29
N ARG A 9 8.87 -9.01 -9.18
CA ARG A 9 8.10 -9.88 -10.06
C ARG A 9 6.77 -9.24 -10.43
N GLU A 10 6.19 -9.70 -11.54
CA GLU A 10 4.80 -9.41 -11.87
C GLU A 10 3.88 -10.36 -11.13
N THR A 11 2.73 -9.85 -10.73
CA THR A 11 1.68 -10.66 -10.13
C THR A 11 0.32 -10.09 -10.50
N ILE A 12 -0.69 -10.95 -10.52
CA ILE A 12 -2.07 -10.52 -10.71
C ILE A 12 -2.67 -10.34 -9.32
N VAL A 13 -3.23 -9.16 -9.05
CA VAL A 13 -3.82 -8.84 -7.76
C VAL A 13 -5.32 -8.62 -7.91
N ALA A 14 -6.07 -9.15 -6.95
CA ALA A 14 -7.50 -8.90 -6.82
C ALA A 14 -7.73 -7.70 -5.89
N ALA A 15 -8.80 -6.96 -6.12
CA ALA A 15 -9.22 -5.91 -5.22
C ALA A 15 -9.58 -6.52 -3.86
N ARG A 16 -9.03 -5.94 -2.80
CA ARG A 16 -9.26 -6.37 -1.42
C ARG A 16 -10.03 -5.28 -0.69
N PRO A 17 -11.16 -5.60 -0.03
CA PRO A 17 -11.90 -4.60 0.73
C PRO A 17 -11.12 -4.16 1.96
N VAL A 18 -11.13 -2.86 2.21
CA VAL A 18 -10.43 -2.23 3.33
C VAL A 18 -11.29 -1.12 3.92
N ALA A 19 -11.01 -0.75 5.17
CA ALA A 19 -11.53 0.45 5.79
C ALA A 19 -10.42 1.48 5.82
N GLY A 20 -10.65 2.69 5.34
CA GLY A 20 -9.59 3.67 5.25
C GLY A 20 -10.02 5.12 5.36
N VAL A 21 -9.03 5.96 5.63
CA VAL A 21 -9.18 7.41 5.62
C VAL A 21 -8.34 7.96 4.46
N ARG A 22 -8.99 8.67 3.56
CA ARG A 22 -8.30 9.32 2.44
C ARG A 22 -7.83 10.71 2.84
N ALA A 23 -6.54 10.97 2.65
CA ALA A 23 -5.93 12.22 3.05
C ALA A 23 -4.97 12.75 1.99
N GLN A 24 -4.86 14.08 1.93
CA GLN A 24 -3.79 14.77 1.21
C GLN A 24 -2.64 14.97 2.19
N VAL A 25 -1.46 14.46 1.85
CA VAL A 25 -0.29 14.49 2.72
C VAL A 25 0.86 15.16 1.99
N PRO A 26 1.51 16.17 2.59
CA PRO A 26 2.71 16.75 1.99
C PRO A 26 3.78 15.67 1.80
N ARG A 27 4.51 15.73 0.68
CA ARG A 27 5.60 14.78 0.44
C ARG A 27 6.59 14.79 1.60
N GLY A 28 7.02 13.60 1.99
CA GLY A 28 7.95 13.42 3.11
C GLY A 28 7.29 13.44 4.49
N ARG A 29 5.96 13.57 4.58
CA ARG A 29 5.25 13.70 5.87
C ARG A 29 4.41 12.48 6.23
N VAL A 30 4.44 11.41 5.44
CA VAL A 30 3.61 10.21 5.69
C VAL A 30 3.89 9.63 7.08
N ALA A 31 5.16 9.56 7.48
CA ALA A 31 5.54 9.00 8.78
C ALA A 31 4.96 9.80 9.97
N GLN A 32 4.78 11.11 9.81
CA GLN A 32 4.20 11.97 10.85
C GLN A 32 2.67 11.98 10.83
N GLU A 33 2.07 11.65 9.68
CA GLU A 33 0.63 11.82 9.47
C GLU A 33 -0.18 10.54 9.63
N PHE A 34 0.42 9.36 9.37
CA PHE A 34 -0.35 8.11 9.26
C PHE A 34 -1.09 7.74 10.55
N GLY A 35 -0.48 8.01 11.71
CA GLY A 35 -1.01 7.56 13.00
C GLY A 35 -2.41 8.10 13.29
N ARG A 36 -2.62 9.40 13.09
CA ARG A 36 -3.92 10.03 13.36
C ARG A 36 -5.01 9.51 12.44
N HIS A 37 -4.68 9.11 11.21
CA HIS A 37 -5.66 8.57 10.26
C HIS A 37 -6.00 7.12 10.60
N LEU A 38 -5.00 6.30 10.92
CA LEU A 38 -5.24 4.93 11.35
C LEU A 38 -6.01 4.88 12.68
N ASP A 39 -5.74 5.80 13.60
CA ASP A 39 -6.47 5.88 14.87
C ASP A 39 -7.97 6.01 14.64
N GLN A 40 -8.41 6.74 13.61
CA GLN A 40 -9.82 6.88 13.27
C GLN A 40 -10.42 5.56 12.79
N VAL A 41 -9.68 4.78 12.00
CA VAL A 41 -10.12 3.46 11.55
C VAL A 41 -10.28 2.51 12.74
N TYR A 42 -9.29 2.47 13.63
CA TYR A 42 -9.32 1.62 14.82
C TYR A 42 -10.41 2.07 15.81
N ALA A 43 -10.68 3.38 15.91
CA ALA A 43 -11.78 3.89 16.73
C ALA A 43 -13.14 3.43 16.19
N ALA A 44 -13.34 3.41 14.88
CA ALA A 44 -14.57 2.89 14.26
C ALA A 44 -14.74 1.40 14.58
N ALA A 45 -13.65 0.63 14.60
CA ALA A 45 -13.69 -0.79 14.97
C ALA A 45 -14.08 -0.97 16.45
N ARG A 46 -13.51 -0.18 17.34
CA ARG A 46 -13.85 -0.23 18.78
C ARG A 46 -15.31 0.14 19.03
N ALA A 47 -15.87 1.03 18.19
CA ALA A 47 -17.28 1.40 18.26
C ALA A 47 -18.22 0.35 17.63
N GLY A 48 -17.69 -0.72 17.06
CA GLY A 48 -18.47 -1.78 16.43
C GLY A 48 -18.93 -1.51 15.01
N ALA A 49 -18.46 -0.42 14.38
CA ALA A 49 -18.89 -0.04 13.03
C ALA A 49 -18.20 -0.84 11.92
N VAL A 50 -17.04 -1.41 12.19
CA VAL A 50 -16.25 -2.17 11.21
C VAL A 50 -15.49 -3.30 11.90
N VAL A 51 -15.32 -4.43 11.22
CA VAL A 51 -14.55 -5.58 11.73
C VAL A 51 -13.25 -5.67 10.92
N LEU A 52 -12.13 -5.42 11.58
CA LEU A 52 -10.80 -5.36 10.97
C LEU A 52 -10.09 -6.71 11.07
N ASP A 53 -9.21 -6.99 10.09
CA ASP A 53 -8.28 -8.12 10.15
C ASP A 53 -6.93 -7.76 10.78
N GLY A 54 -6.73 -6.47 11.07
CA GLY A 54 -5.52 -5.96 11.72
C GLY A 54 -4.35 -5.67 10.80
N GLN A 55 -4.46 -5.89 9.50
CA GLN A 55 -3.39 -5.64 8.55
C GLN A 55 -3.48 -4.22 7.97
N ASN A 56 -2.46 -3.41 8.26
CA ASN A 56 -2.39 -2.03 7.74
C ASN A 56 -1.96 -2.03 6.28
N ILE A 57 -2.61 -1.18 5.49
CA ILE A 57 -2.35 -1.04 4.04
C ILE A 57 -2.40 0.45 3.71
N PHE A 58 -1.30 0.99 3.16
CA PHE A 58 -1.27 2.37 2.68
C PHE A 58 -1.32 2.36 1.16
N ILE A 59 -2.31 3.06 0.58
CA ILE A 59 -2.51 3.11 -0.86
C ILE A 59 -2.23 4.53 -1.33
N TYR A 60 -1.20 4.68 -2.16
CA TYR A 60 -0.81 5.95 -2.78
C TYR A 60 -1.55 6.06 -4.10
N ARG A 61 -2.65 6.84 -4.12
CA ARG A 61 -3.55 6.93 -5.28
C ARG A 61 -3.06 7.89 -6.33
N ALA A 62 -2.48 9.02 -5.90
CA ALA A 62 -2.02 10.07 -6.79
C ALA A 62 -0.92 10.88 -6.12
N ALA A 63 -0.13 11.58 -6.92
CA ALA A 63 0.94 12.43 -6.44
C ALA A 63 1.06 13.66 -7.34
N THR A 64 1.32 14.80 -6.70
CA THR A 64 1.82 16.01 -7.35
C THR A 64 3.24 16.27 -6.85
N ASP A 65 3.85 17.37 -7.27
CA ASP A 65 5.20 17.72 -6.80
C ASP A 65 5.23 17.97 -5.29
N GLU A 66 4.12 18.39 -4.70
CA GLU A 66 4.05 18.80 -3.29
C GLU A 66 3.22 17.86 -2.41
N GLN A 67 2.24 17.16 -2.97
CA GLN A 67 1.24 16.41 -2.22
C GLN A 67 1.10 14.98 -2.70
N LEU A 68 0.77 14.10 -1.76
CA LEU A 68 0.37 12.73 -2.02
C LEU A 68 -1.10 12.55 -1.61
N THR A 69 -1.88 11.83 -2.42
CA THR A 69 -3.21 11.36 -1.99
C THR A 69 -3.03 9.94 -1.49
N VAL A 70 -3.23 9.74 -0.19
CA VAL A 70 -2.99 8.45 0.47
C VAL A 70 -4.27 7.98 1.13
N ASP A 71 -4.60 6.70 0.92
CA ASP A 71 -5.61 6.01 1.70
C ASP A 71 -4.89 5.23 2.80
N PHE A 72 -5.10 5.63 4.04
CA PHE A 72 -4.56 4.93 5.21
C PHE A 72 -5.59 3.90 5.65
N CYS A 73 -5.30 2.62 5.41
CA CYS A 73 -6.30 1.57 5.49
C CYS A 73 -5.90 0.43 6.43
N VAL A 74 -6.93 -0.31 6.84
CA VAL A 74 -6.79 -1.62 7.48
C VAL A 74 -7.73 -2.58 6.76
N GLY A 75 -7.29 -3.81 6.53
CA GLY A 75 -8.12 -4.83 5.91
C GLY A 75 -9.37 -5.12 6.75
N VAL A 76 -10.45 -5.49 6.09
CA VAL A 76 -11.74 -5.82 6.76
C VAL A 76 -12.15 -7.25 6.44
N THR A 77 -12.92 -7.84 7.34
CA THR A 77 -13.46 -9.19 7.19
C THR A 77 -14.91 -9.20 6.75
N ALA A 78 -15.58 -8.05 6.74
CA ALA A 78 -16.99 -7.91 6.36
C ALA A 78 -17.24 -6.54 5.75
N ARG A 79 -18.28 -6.42 4.94
CA ARG A 79 -18.73 -5.15 4.38
C ARG A 79 -19.24 -4.24 5.50
N PHE A 80 -19.04 -2.94 5.32
CA PHE A 80 -19.53 -1.93 6.25
C PHE A 80 -19.96 -0.68 5.48
N ALA A 81 -20.77 0.16 6.10
CA ALA A 81 -21.13 1.47 5.56
C ALA A 81 -20.16 2.53 6.07
N ALA A 82 -19.89 3.55 5.27
CA ALA A 82 -19.04 4.67 5.67
C ALA A 82 -19.51 5.25 7.00
N VAL A 83 -18.55 5.52 7.89
CA VAL A 83 -18.82 6.11 9.20
C VAL A 83 -17.83 7.25 9.43
N GLY A 84 -18.36 8.50 9.45
CA GLY A 84 -17.50 9.68 9.53
C GLY A 84 -16.54 9.72 8.33
N VAL A 85 -15.24 9.85 8.62
CA VAL A 85 -14.20 9.89 7.58
C VAL A 85 -13.70 8.51 7.18
N VAL A 86 -14.18 7.45 7.83
CA VAL A 86 -13.78 6.07 7.55
C VAL A 86 -14.65 5.51 6.43
N LEU A 87 -14.01 5.19 5.31
CA LEU A 87 -14.67 4.81 4.06
C LEU A 87 -14.45 3.33 3.74
N PRO A 88 -15.46 2.66 3.13
CA PRO A 88 -15.23 1.37 2.50
C PRO A 88 -14.47 1.61 1.18
N LEU A 89 -13.25 1.11 1.11
CA LEU A 89 -12.36 1.26 -0.02
C LEU A 89 -11.87 -0.10 -0.48
N GLU A 90 -11.12 -0.13 -1.57
CA GLU A 90 -10.51 -1.34 -2.10
C GLU A 90 -9.06 -1.07 -2.52
N THR A 91 -8.22 -2.10 -2.39
CA THR A 91 -6.89 -2.07 -3.00
C THR A 91 -7.02 -2.13 -4.53
N PRO A 92 -6.00 -1.67 -5.29
CA PRO A 92 -6.03 -1.77 -6.74
C PRO A 92 -6.13 -3.21 -7.24
N ARG A 93 -6.71 -3.37 -8.43
CA ARG A 93 -6.87 -4.65 -9.10
C ARG A 93 -6.18 -4.62 -10.46
N GLY A 94 -5.52 -5.71 -10.83
CA GLY A 94 -4.89 -5.86 -12.14
C GLY A 94 -3.51 -6.49 -12.03
N VAL A 95 -2.65 -6.18 -12.99
CA VAL A 95 -1.27 -6.64 -12.98
C VAL A 95 -0.41 -5.62 -12.24
N ALA A 96 0.42 -6.11 -11.33
CA ALA A 96 1.30 -5.27 -10.53
C ALA A 96 2.72 -5.80 -10.55
N ALA A 97 3.69 -4.90 -10.42
CA ALA A 97 5.06 -5.24 -10.06
C ALA A 97 5.17 -5.19 -8.54
N MET A 98 5.76 -6.20 -7.95
CA MET A 98 5.87 -6.27 -6.50
C MET A 98 7.23 -6.75 -6.04
N THR A 99 7.60 -6.37 -4.82
CA THR A 99 8.72 -6.94 -4.09
C THR A 99 8.40 -6.97 -2.59
N THR A 100 9.15 -7.75 -1.85
CA THR A 100 9.02 -7.79 -0.39
C THR A 100 10.25 -7.15 0.24
N HIS A 101 10.01 -6.23 1.18
CA HIS A 101 11.04 -5.61 2.00
C HIS A 101 11.06 -6.28 3.37
N HIS A 102 12.24 -6.74 3.78
CA HIS A 102 12.50 -7.22 5.13
C HIS A 102 13.37 -6.21 5.85
N GLY A 103 12.99 -5.86 7.06
CA GLY A 103 13.72 -4.88 7.86
C GLY A 103 12.88 -3.68 8.23
N ASP A 104 13.55 -2.66 8.79
CA ASP A 104 12.84 -1.46 9.25
C ASP A 104 12.19 -0.69 8.09
N TYR A 105 11.23 0.13 8.44
CA TYR A 105 10.44 0.89 7.44
C TYR A 105 11.26 2.00 6.77
N GLY A 106 12.37 2.41 7.38
CA GLY A 106 13.29 3.38 6.77
C GLY A 106 13.94 2.88 5.49
N GLY A 107 13.99 1.55 5.30
CA GLY A 107 14.53 0.92 4.09
C GLY A 107 13.56 0.82 2.91
N LEU A 108 12.28 1.17 3.10
CA LEU A 108 11.25 1.03 2.06
C LEU A 108 11.56 1.80 0.79
N GLY A 109 12.27 2.91 0.86
CA GLY A 109 12.68 3.68 -0.31
C GLY A 109 13.50 2.86 -1.29
N ARG A 110 14.35 1.94 -0.80
CA ARG A 110 15.14 1.05 -1.66
C ARG A 110 14.28 0.02 -2.38
N ALA A 111 13.25 -0.52 -1.72
CA ALA A 111 12.30 -1.45 -2.33
C ALA A 111 11.50 -0.75 -3.44
N ASN A 112 11.03 0.46 -3.19
CA ASN A 112 10.35 1.27 -4.20
C ASN A 112 11.26 1.54 -5.40
N ALA A 113 12.50 1.94 -5.17
CA ALA A 113 13.48 2.20 -6.23
C ALA A 113 13.76 0.95 -7.07
N ALA A 114 13.82 -0.23 -6.43
CA ALA A 114 14.03 -1.50 -7.12
C ALA A 114 12.88 -1.83 -8.08
N ILE A 115 11.64 -1.61 -7.67
CA ILE A 115 10.47 -1.82 -8.53
C ILE A 115 10.50 -0.86 -9.73
N LEU A 116 10.78 0.42 -9.49
CA LEU A 116 10.83 1.42 -10.57
C LEU A 116 11.95 1.10 -11.58
N ALA A 117 13.11 0.65 -11.11
CA ALA A 117 14.21 0.23 -11.97
C ALA A 117 13.83 -1.00 -12.80
N TRP A 118 13.16 -1.97 -12.18
CA TRP A 118 12.67 -3.17 -12.86
C TRP A 118 11.68 -2.81 -13.96
N CYS A 119 10.74 -1.90 -13.68
CA CYS A 119 9.76 -1.45 -14.67
C CYS A 119 10.43 -0.80 -15.88
N ARG A 120 11.44 0.04 -15.65
CA ARG A 120 12.19 0.65 -16.76
C ARG A 120 12.93 -0.40 -17.58
N ALA A 121 13.55 -1.37 -16.92
CA ALA A 121 14.31 -2.44 -17.59
C ALA A 121 13.42 -3.37 -18.43
N HIS A 122 12.14 -3.51 -18.07
CA HIS A 122 11.20 -4.42 -18.73
C HIS A 122 10.13 -3.67 -19.56
N ASP A 123 10.33 -2.37 -19.79
CA ASP A 123 9.40 -1.52 -20.55
C ASP A 123 7.96 -1.62 -20.05
N ARG A 124 7.78 -1.66 -18.73
CA ARG A 124 6.46 -1.69 -18.12
C ARG A 124 6.09 -0.29 -17.65
N ALA A 125 4.96 0.21 -18.13
CA ALA A 125 4.44 1.53 -17.77
C ALA A 125 3.60 1.44 -16.49
N LEU A 126 3.76 2.42 -15.60
CA LEU A 126 2.99 2.52 -14.36
C LEU A 126 1.59 3.03 -14.65
N ALA A 127 0.59 2.48 -13.92
CA ALA A 127 -0.80 2.92 -14.04
C ALA A 127 -1.16 4.06 -13.08
N GLY A 128 -0.27 4.37 -12.12
CA GLY A 128 -0.45 5.43 -11.13
C GLY A 128 -0.44 4.94 -9.70
N PRO A 129 -1.39 4.11 -9.26
CA PRO A 129 -1.44 3.66 -7.87
C PRO A 129 -0.26 2.75 -7.49
N SER A 130 0.21 2.92 -6.26
CA SER A 130 1.12 1.99 -5.59
C SER A 130 0.62 1.77 -4.16
N TRP A 131 1.00 0.66 -3.54
CA TRP A 131 0.56 0.43 -2.17
C TRP A 131 1.54 -0.46 -1.43
N GLU A 132 1.45 -0.37 -0.11
CA GLU A 132 2.29 -1.12 0.83
C GLU A 132 1.38 -1.90 1.76
N VAL A 133 1.65 -3.20 1.89
CA VAL A 133 0.92 -4.09 2.79
C VAL A 133 1.88 -4.48 3.90
N TYR A 134 1.59 -4.02 5.11
CA TYR A 134 2.46 -4.21 6.27
C TYR A 134 2.14 -5.54 6.95
N GLY A 135 3.19 -6.33 7.21
CA GLY A 135 3.09 -7.54 8.01
C GLY A 135 2.89 -7.22 9.50
N HIS A 136 2.88 -8.26 10.32
CA HIS A 136 2.76 -8.09 11.77
C HIS A 136 3.95 -7.29 12.31
N TRP A 137 3.66 -6.38 13.24
CA TRP A 137 4.71 -5.61 13.88
C TRP A 137 5.55 -6.50 14.82
N HIS A 138 6.86 -6.27 14.81
CA HIS A 138 7.82 -6.89 15.70
C HIS A 138 8.72 -5.83 16.32
N ALA A 139 9.13 -6.04 17.57
CA ALA A 139 10.11 -5.18 18.23
C ALA A 139 11.49 -5.30 17.56
N ASP A 140 11.83 -6.49 17.03
CA ASP A 140 13.06 -6.70 16.26
C ASP A 140 12.84 -6.26 14.80
N PRO A 141 13.52 -5.20 14.34
CA PRO A 141 13.34 -4.72 12.95
C PRO A 141 13.62 -5.78 11.90
N ALA A 142 14.50 -6.76 12.17
CA ALA A 142 14.81 -7.82 11.23
C ALA A 142 13.60 -8.73 10.93
N GLN A 143 12.60 -8.74 11.81
CA GLN A 143 11.36 -9.52 11.66
C GLN A 143 10.26 -8.76 10.92
N LEU A 144 10.46 -7.48 10.63
CA LEU A 144 9.47 -6.69 9.93
C LEU A 144 9.45 -7.05 8.44
N ARG A 145 8.24 -7.10 7.87
CA ARG A 145 8.02 -7.40 6.47
C ARG A 145 6.99 -6.43 5.89
N THR A 146 7.29 -5.91 4.70
CA THR A 146 6.36 -5.06 3.94
C THR A 146 6.35 -5.50 2.49
N ASP A 147 5.19 -5.80 1.95
CA ASP A 147 5.02 -6.08 0.53
C ASP A 147 4.69 -4.77 -0.18
N VAL A 148 5.45 -4.46 -1.24
CA VAL A 148 5.30 -3.22 -2.00
C VAL A 148 4.83 -3.54 -3.41
N TYR A 149 3.79 -2.84 -3.87
CA TYR A 149 3.15 -3.06 -5.17
C TYR A 149 3.06 -1.76 -5.96
N TYR A 150 3.27 -1.85 -7.27
CA TYR A 150 2.99 -0.79 -8.24
C TYR A 150 2.07 -1.33 -9.32
N LEU A 151 0.90 -0.72 -9.48
CA LEU A 151 -0.03 -1.12 -10.54
C LEU A 151 0.57 -0.77 -11.89
N LEU A 152 0.49 -1.70 -12.82
CA LEU A 152 1.02 -1.54 -14.18
C LEU A 152 -0.11 -1.26 -15.16
N GLN A 153 0.19 -0.49 -16.22
CA GLN A 153 -0.73 -0.33 -17.32
C GLN A 153 -0.91 -1.67 -18.03
N SER A 154 -2.14 -1.93 -18.48
CA SER A 154 -2.44 -3.14 -19.23
C SER A 154 -1.67 -3.15 -20.55
N THR A 155 -1.07 -4.31 -20.86
CA THR A 155 -0.60 -4.60 -22.22
C THR A 155 -1.76 -5.24 -22.99
N GLY A 156 -1.60 -5.45 -24.30
CA GLY A 156 -2.60 -6.17 -25.08
C GLY A 156 -2.91 -7.58 -24.56
N ALA A 157 -1.93 -8.22 -23.88
CA ALA A 157 -2.12 -9.53 -23.27
C ALA A 157 -2.86 -9.42 -21.92
N ASP A 158 -2.59 -8.37 -21.13
CA ASP A 158 -3.22 -8.15 -19.82
C ASP A 158 -4.70 -7.80 -19.95
N SER A 159 -5.11 -7.15 -21.04
CA SER A 159 -6.49 -6.70 -21.25
C SER A 159 -7.48 -7.85 -21.39
N ARG A 160 -7.01 -9.07 -21.49
CA ARG A 160 -7.83 -10.29 -21.58
C ARG A 160 -8.07 -10.96 -20.23
N LEU A 161 -7.53 -10.42 -19.19
CA LEU A 161 -7.68 -10.93 -17.82
C LEU A 161 -8.97 -10.34 -17.12
#